data_4a8a36ce717d802893f0eca50af7c911
#
_entry.id   4a8a36ce717d802893f0eca50af7c911
#
_cell.length_a   1.000
_cell.length_b   1.000
_cell.length_c   1.000
_cell.angle_alpha   90.00
_cell.angle_beta   90.00
_cell.angle_gamma   90.00
#
_symmetry.space_group_name_H-M   'P 1'
#
loop_
_entity.id
_entity.type
_entity.pdbx_description
1 polymer ?
#
loop_
_entity_poly.entity_id
_entity_poly.type
_entity_poly.pdbx_seq_one_letter_code
_entity_poly.pdbx_strand_id
1 'polypeptide(L)'
;MELKLIDKNGKAAKAGLQVSEVTFGREFNEALVHQVVVAYMANARTATRAQLGRGNVSHTTHKPWNQKGTGRARSGMSSSPIWRGGGRAFPNSPEENFSHKVNRKAYRAGMQSILSELVRQDRLSVVEEFSIDAPKTKMLAEKIKGLGYNDSVLVLIDGFDENLYLSARNLPNVMVLEAQYADPVSLVRFPNVVATKAAVKKLEEVLA
;
A
#
# COMPACT_ATOMS: atom_id res chain seq x y z
N MET A 1 14.70 23.03 -6.43
CA MET A 1 15.54 21.99 -5.81
C MET A 1 16.16 21.13 -6.90
N GLU A 2 17.37 20.57 -6.69
CA GLU A 2 18.06 19.77 -7.68
C GLU A 2 18.25 18.34 -7.18
N LEU A 3 17.78 17.35 -7.96
CA LEU A 3 17.96 15.93 -7.66
C LEU A 3 19.16 15.38 -8.43
N LYS A 4 19.93 14.50 -7.78
CA LYS A 4 21.09 13.85 -8.39
C LYS A 4 20.63 12.80 -9.40
N LEU A 5 21.08 12.91 -10.64
CA LEU A 5 20.93 11.87 -11.66
C LEU A 5 22.01 10.80 -11.46
N ILE A 6 21.63 9.55 -11.65
CA ILE A 6 22.53 8.40 -11.60
C ILE A 6 22.65 7.80 -13.01
N ASP A 7 23.89 7.56 -13.42
CA ASP A 7 24.21 6.89 -14.68
C ASP A 7 23.87 5.39 -14.61
N LYS A 8 23.86 4.73 -15.78
CA LYS A 8 23.63 3.28 -15.93
C LYS A 8 24.57 2.41 -15.05
N ASN A 9 25.66 2.95 -14.59
CA ASN A 9 26.67 2.30 -13.74
C ASN A 9 26.57 2.69 -12.25
N GLY A 10 25.49 3.31 -11.81
CA GLY A 10 25.31 3.73 -10.42
C GLY A 10 26.14 4.94 -9.97
N LYS A 11 26.84 5.61 -10.89
CA LYS A 11 27.63 6.80 -10.56
C LYS A 11 26.80 8.07 -10.74
N ALA A 12 27.03 9.05 -9.87
CA ALA A 12 26.37 10.35 -10.00
C ALA A 12 26.74 11.01 -11.34
N ALA A 13 25.73 11.34 -12.13
CA ALA A 13 25.92 12.12 -13.36
C ALA A 13 26.26 13.57 -13.02
N LYS A 14 26.94 14.27 -13.96
CA LYS A 14 27.33 15.68 -13.78
C LYS A 14 26.15 16.66 -13.83
N ALA A 15 25.03 16.26 -14.42
CA ALA A 15 23.82 17.07 -14.54
C ALA A 15 22.79 16.65 -13.49
N GLY A 16 22.21 17.61 -12.76
CA GLY A 16 21.09 17.40 -11.86
C GLY A 16 19.76 17.66 -12.56
N LEU A 17 18.69 17.07 -12.05
CA LEU A 17 17.33 17.34 -12.49
C LEU A 17 16.71 18.44 -11.63
N GLN A 18 16.31 19.55 -12.26
CA GLN A 18 15.55 20.59 -11.56
C GLN A 18 14.13 20.12 -11.29
N VAL A 19 13.71 20.18 -10.03
CA VAL A 19 12.39 19.75 -9.55
C VAL A 19 11.75 20.79 -8.65
N SER A 20 10.42 20.71 -8.52
CA SER A 20 9.63 21.60 -7.70
C SER A 20 9.92 21.41 -6.20
N GLU A 21 10.19 22.50 -5.49
CA GLU A 21 10.34 22.47 -4.02
C GLU A 21 9.04 22.15 -3.30
N VAL A 22 7.89 22.45 -3.91
CA VAL A 22 6.58 22.14 -3.34
C VAL A 22 6.39 20.61 -3.21
N THR A 23 6.89 19.84 -4.17
CA THR A 23 6.72 18.38 -4.22
C THR A 23 7.83 17.64 -3.47
N PHE A 24 9.07 18.11 -3.53
CA PHE A 24 10.24 17.39 -3.00
C PHE A 24 10.96 18.10 -1.85
N GLY A 25 10.53 19.32 -1.46
CA GLY A 25 11.13 20.10 -0.39
C GLY A 25 10.26 20.30 0.85
N ARG A 26 9.13 19.60 0.95
CA ARG A 26 8.16 19.75 2.04
C ARG A 26 8.70 19.21 3.36
N GLU A 27 8.33 19.86 4.48
CA GLU A 27 8.62 19.34 5.82
C GLU A 27 7.92 18.00 6.07
N PHE A 28 8.60 17.12 6.79
CA PHE A 28 8.05 15.80 7.15
C PHE A 28 6.97 15.93 8.21
N ASN A 29 5.80 15.37 7.91
CA ASN A 29 4.67 15.30 8.85
C ASN A 29 4.25 13.84 9.05
N GLU A 30 4.78 13.23 10.14
CA GLU A 30 4.55 11.83 10.47
C GLU A 30 3.06 11.49 10.64
N ALA A 31 2.30 12.34 11.33
CA ALA A 31 0.88 12.11 11.59
C ALA A 31 0.06 12.07 10.28
N LEU A 32 0.37 12.96 9.34
CA LEU A 32 -0.27 12.99 8.03
C LEU A 32 0.09 11.76 7.19
N VAL A 33 1.36 11.38 7.15
CA VAL A 33 1.84 10.19 6.44
C VAL A 33 1.19 8.94 7.00
N HIS A 34 1.16 8.79 8.33
CA HIS A 34 0.50 7.68 9.00
C HIS A 34 -0.99 7.58 8.63
N GLN A 35 -1.72 8.71 8.65
CA GLN A 35 -3.13 8.74 8.28
C GLN A 35 -3.35 8.27 6.85
N VAL A 36 -2.54 8.74 5.90
CA VAL A 36 -2.64 8.36 4.47
C VAL A 36 -2.33 6.89 4.26
N VAL A 37 -1.26 6.37 4.89
CA VAL A 37 -0.85 4.96 4.81
C VAL A 37 -1.93 4.04 5.39
N VAL A 38 -2.45 4.34 6.59
CA VAL A 38 -3.51 3.55 7.23
C VAL A 38 -4.79 3.54 6.39
N ALA A 39 -5.19 4.69 5.85
CA ALA A 39 -6.36 4.78 4.99
C ALA A 39 -6.19 3.96 3.70
N TYR A 40 -5.02 4.01 3.08
CA TYR A 40 -4.72 3.21 1.88
C TYR A 40 -4.80 1.71 2.17
N MET A 41 -4.19 1.25 3.26
CA MET A 41 -4.24 -0.15 3.70
C MET A 41 -5.66 -0.59 4.07
N ALA A 42 -6.45 0.27 4.72
CA ALA A 42 -7.82 0.00 5.09
C ALA A 42 -8.72 -0.15 3.84
N ASN A 43 -8.52 0.70 2.82
CA ASN A 43 -9.27 0.65 1.56
C ASN A 43 -8.96 -0.61 0.72
N ALA A 44 -7.76 -1.17 0.86
CA ALA A 44 -7.40 -2.44 0.20
C ALA A 44 -7.98 -3.67 0.91
N ARG A 45 -8.49 -3.51 2.14
CA ARG A 45 -9.00 -4.63 2.93
C ARG A 45 -10.40 -5.02 2.51
N THR A 46 -10.59 -6.32 2.26
CA THR A 46 -11.90 -6.91 1.91
C THR A 46 -12.43 -7.74 3.08
N ALA A 47 -13.74 -7.65 3.36
CA ALA A 47 -14.40 -8.48 4.35
C ALA A 47 -14.67 -9.89 3.77
N THR A 48 -13.77 -10.85 4.04
CA THR A 48 -13.86 -12.22 3.52
C THR A 48 -14.35 -13.22 4.55
N ARG A 49 -14.90 -12.77 5.67
CA ARG A 49 -15.33 -13.60 6.80
C ARG A 49 -16.81 -13.42 7.08
N ALA A 50 -17.49 -14.51 7.42
CA ALA A 50 -18.86 -14.50 7.86
C ALA A 50 -19.04 -15.38 9.09
N GLN A 51 -19.88 -14.95 10.01
CA GLN A 51 -20.26 -15.72 11.20
C GLN A 51 -21.78 -15.64 11.38
N LEU A 52 -22.39 -16.71 11.87
CA LEU A 52 -23.81 -16.75 12.12
C LEU A 52 -24.14 -16.09 13.48
N GLY A 53 -24.99 -15.09 13.46
CA GLY A 53 -25.63 -14.53 14.63
C GLY A 53 -26.78 -15.40 15.12
N ARG A 54 -27.33 -15.11 16.29
CA ARG A 54 -28.43 -15.89 16.90
C ARG A 54 -29.68 -16.00 16.02
N GLY A 55 -29.89 -15.07 15.09
CA GLY A 55 -31.04 -15.11 14.16
C GLY A 55 -30.79 -15.99 12.94
N ASN A 56 -29.52 -16.25 12.59
CA ASN A 56 -29.12 -16.98 11.39
C ASN A 56 -28.77 -18.44 11.67
N VAL A 57 -28.55 -18.79 12.94
CA VAL A 57 -28.29 -20.19 13.35
C VAL A 57 -29.60 -20.98 13.28
N SER A 58 -29.54 -22.17 12.65
CA SER A 58 -30.69 -23.09 12.59
C SER A 58 -30.97 -23.69 13.96
N HIS A 59 -31.95 -23.14 14.63
CA HIS A 59 -32.44 -23.63 15.94
C HIS A 59 -33.93 -23.45 16.04
N THR A 60 -34.56 -24.24 16.97
CA THR A 60 -35.95 -24.01 17.34
C THR A 60 -36.11 -22.65 18.04
N THR A 61 -37.18 -21.94 17.71
CA THR A 61 -37.61 -20.72 18.39
C THR A 61 -38.37 -21.00 19.69
N HIS A 62 -38.68 -22.27 19.97
CA HIS A 62 -39.38 -22.67 21.16
C HIS A 62 -38.59 -22.36 22.43
N LYS A 63 -39.28 -21.83 23.44
CA LYS A 63 -38.67 -21.54 24.76
C LYS A 63 -38.29 -22.86 25.43
N PRO A 64 -37.01 -23.04 25.89
CA PRO A 64 -36.55 -24.33 26.43
C PRO A 64 -37.30 -24.82 27.66
N TRP A 65 -37.79 -23.92 28.53
CA TRP A 65 -38.61 -24.21 29.70
C TRP A 65 -39.39 -22.96 30.14
N ASN A 66 -40.32 -23.16 31.05
CA ASN A 66 -41.19 -22.11 31.58
C ASN A 66 -40.39 -21.03 32.28
N GLN A 67 -40.91 -19.78 32.26
CA GLN A 67 -40.24 -18.61 32.83
C GLN A 67 -39.96 -18.69 34.35
N LYS A 68 -40.82 -19.42 35.09
CA LYS A 68 -40.75 -19.63 36.54
C LYS A 68 -41.12 -21.08 36.85
N GLY A 69 -40.79 -21.56 38.09
CA GLY A 69 -41.20 -22.86 38.59
C GLY A 69 -40.29 -24.05 38.24
N THR A 70 -39.18 -23.83 37.50
CA THR A 70 -38.26 -24.91 37.08
C THR A 70 -36.95 -24.99 37.86
N GLY A 71 -36.69 -24.06 38.81
CA GLY A 71 -35.45 -24.00 39.55
C GLY A 71 -34.21 -23.70 38.71
N ARG A 72 -34.35 -23.49 37.40
CA ARG A 72 -33.26 -23.17 36.45
C ARG A 72 -33.19 -21.68 36.12
N ALA A 73 -32.02 -21.24 35.65
CA ALA A 73 -31.86 -19.89 35.15
C ALA A 73 -32.84 -19.63 33.97
N ARG A 74 -33.33 -18.41 33.87
CA ARG A 74 -34.28 -18.03 32.80
C ARG A 74 -33.58 -18.11 31.43
N SER A 75 -34.26 -18.72 30.45
CA SER A 75 -33.77 -18.81 29.08
C SER A 75 -34.87 -18.48 28.08
N GLY A 76 -34.54 -17.70 27.06
CA GLY A 76 -35.48 -17.34 25.98
C GLY A 76 -35.43 -18.31 24.82
N MET A 77 -34.27 -18.61 24.31
CA MET A 77 -34.07 -19.53 23.16
C MET A 77 -32.70 -20.17 23.18
N SER A 78 -32.55 -21.33 22.56
CA SER A 78 -31.34 -22.13 22.49
C SER A 78 -30.27 -21.55 21.52
N SER A 79 -30.66 -20.67 20.60
CA SER A 79 -29.70 -19.96 19.71
C SER A 79 -28.97 -18.81 20.38
N SER A 80 -29.21 -18.54 21.66
CA SER A 80 -28.47 -17.49 22.40
C SER A 80 -26.97 -17.78 22.45
N PRO A 81 -26.12 -16.74 22.40
CA PRO A 81 -24.65 -16.88 22.41
C PRO A 81 -24.07 -17.62 23.61
N ILE A 82 -24.78 -17.68 24.73
CA ILE A 82 -24.38 -18.38 25.95
C ILE A 82 -24.53 -19.92 25.85
N TRP A 83 -25.22 -20.39 24.83
CA TRP A 83 -25.43 -21.81 24.62
C TRP A 83 -24.42 -22.41 23.66
N ARG A 84 -24.03 -23.67 23.90
CA ARG A 84 -23.24 -24.43 22.94
C ARG A 84 -24.04 -24.62 21.65
N GLY A 85 -23.44 -24.24 20.52
CA GLY A 85 -24.12 -24.22 19.23
C GLY A 85 -25.00 -23.00 18.98
N GLY A 86 -25.10 -22.07 19.93
CA GLY A 86 -25.75 -20.78 19.72
C GLY A 86 -25.00 -19.87 18.78
N GLY A 87 -25.65 -18.78 18.35
CA GLY A 87 -25.04 -17.78 17.46
C GLY A 87 -23.98 -16.92 18.14
N ARG A 88 -23.10 -16.30 17.34
CA ARG A 88 -22.10 -15.33 17.83
C ARG A 88 -22.79 -14.06 18.32
N ALA A 89 -22.31 -13.47 19.42
CA ALA A 89 -22.87 -12.23 19.98
C ALA A 89 -22.66 -11.03 19.04
N PHE A 90 -21.43 -10.89 18.53
CA PHE A 90 -21.07 -9.90 17.52
C PHE A 90 -20.47 -10.64 16.31
N PRO A 91 -21.32 -11.13 15.39
CA PRO A 91 -20.85 -11.88 14.23
C PRO A 91 -20.14 -10.95 13.24
N ASN A 92 -19.03 -11.42 12.69
CA ASN A 92 -18.44 -10.75 11.55
C ASN A 92 -19.34 -10.93 10.32
N SER A 93 -19.48 -9.87 9.53
CA SER A 93 -20.26 -9.87 8.29
C SER A 93 -19.36 -9.66 7.07
N PRO A 94 -19.64 -10.31 5.92
CA PRO A 94 -18.96 -10.00 4.66
C PRO A 94 -19.32 -8.61 4.10
N GLU A 95 -20.34 -7.96 4.65
CA GLU A 95 -20.74 -6.58 4.30
C GLU A 95 -20.01 -5.52 5.12
N GLU A 96 -19.07 -5.91 5.98
CA GLU A 96 -18.28 -4.99 6.80
C GLU A 96 -17.44 -4.07 5.92
N ASN A 97 -17.62 -2.76 6.10
CA ASN A 97 -16.94 -1.74 5.32
C ASN A 97 -15.73 -1.20 6.08
N PHE A 98 -14.53 -1.38 5.51
CA PHE A 98 -13.27 -0.88 6.06
C PHE A 98 -12.80 0.42 5.40
N SER A 99 -13.56 0.98 4.45
CA SER A 99 -13.10 2.12 3.67
C SER A 99 -12.95 3.39 4.51
N HIS A 100 -11.86 4.08 4.28
CA HIS A 100 -11.51 5.37 4.87
C HIS A 100 -11.42 6.45 3.81
N LYS A 101 -12.17 7.53 3.96
CA LYS A 101 -12.06 8.69 3.09
C LYS A 101 -10.94 9.62 3.56
N VAL A 102 -10.04 9.97 2.64
CA VAL A 102 -9.03 11.01 2.84
C VAL A 102 -9.31 12.17 1.89
N ASN A 103 -9.16 13.41 2.35
CA ASN A 103 -9.30 14.58 1.50
C ASN A 103 -8.18 14.63 0.46
N ARG A 104 -8.50 15.01 -0.78
CA ARG A 104 -7.52 15.06 -1.89
C ARG A 104 -6.29 15.91 -1.56
N LYS A 105 -6.49 17.10 -0.97
CA LYS A 105 -5.38 17.98 -0.56
C LYS A 105 -4.51 17.34 0.53
N ALA A 106 -5.11 16.62 1.49
CA ALA A 106 -4.38 15.89 2.52
C ALA A 106 -3.58 14.73 1.93
N TYR A 107 -4.16 13.96 0.99
CA TYR A 107 -3.47 12.89 0.28
C TYR A 107 -2.25 13.42 -0.49
N ARG A 108 -2.42 14.47 -1.31
CA ARG A 108 -1.32 15.10 -2.05
C ARG A 108 -0.23 15.58 -1.12
N ALA A 109 -0.61 16.28 -0.05
CA ALA A 109 0.33 16.77 0.97
C ALA A 109 1.09 15.63 1.66
N GLY A 110 0.43 14.48 1.92
CA GLY A 110 1.06 13.29 2.46
C GLY A 110 2.07 12.67 1.49
N MET A 111 1.71 12.54 0.21
CA MET A 111 2.62 12.05 -0.84
C MET A 111 3.83 12.96 -1.03
N GLN A 112 3.63 14.29 -1.05
CA GLN A 112 4.73 15.27 -1.10
C GLN A 112 5.66 15.12 0.12
N SER A 113 5.11 14.94 1.32
CA SER A 113 5.89 14.72 2.55
C SER A 113 6.73 13.43 2.47
N ILE A 114 6.17 12.33 1.94
CA ILE A 114 6.89 11.06 1.74
C ILE A 114 8.03 11.25 0.73
N LEU A 115 7.76 11.84 -0.44
CA LEU A 115 8.77 12.05 -1.48
C LEU A 115 9.90 12.96 -1.00
N SER A 116 9.57 14.01 -0.26
CA SER A 116 10.56 14.93 0.33
C SER A 116 11.46 14.21 1.34
N GLU A 117 10.89 13.31 2.13
CA GLU A 117 11.67 12.53 3.11
C GLU A 117 12.56 11.49 2.42
N LEU A 118 12.09 10.84 1.35
CA LEU A 118 12.92 9.95 0.54
C LEU A 118 14.14 10.66 -0.04
N VAL A 119 13.98 11.91 -0.49
CA VAL A 119 15.11 12.73 -0.97
C VAL A 119 16.06 13.08 0.18
N ARG A 120 15.54 13.49 1.35
CA ARG A 120 16.32 13.87 2.52
C ARG A 120 17.15 12.71 3.07
N GLN A 121 16.64 11.48 2.95
CA GLN A 121 17.30 10.24 3.38
C GLN A 121 18.20 9.63 2.29
N ASP A 122 18.38 10.29 1.14
CA ASP A 122 19.12 9.76 -0.02
C ASP A 122 18.59 8.39 -0.53
N ARG A 123 17.30 8.10 -0.32
CA ARG A 123 16.62 6.87 -0.75
C ARG A 123 16.02 6.98 -2.16
N LEU A 124 15.83 8.21 -2.67
CA LEU A 124 15.31 8.46 -4.01
C LEU A 124 16.47 8.72 -4.97
N SER A 125 16.59 7.88 -5.97
CA SER A 125 17.58 8.00 -7.05
C SER A 125 16.88 8.21 -8.39
N VAL A 126 17.41 9.11 -9.22
CA VAL A 126 16.83 9.40 -10.52
C VAL A 126 17.75 8.89 -11.63
N VAL A 127 17.18 8.16 -12.60
CA VAL A 127 17.86 7.66 -13.80
C VAL A 127 17.23 8.29 -15.05
N GLU A 128 18.00 8.42 -16.13
CA GLU A 128 17.45 8.95 -17.37
C GLU A 128 16.36 8.03 -17.93
N GLU A 129 16.69 6.76 -18.13
CA GLU A 129 15.79 5.72 -18.64
C GLU A 129 16.06 4.38 -17.94
N PHE A 130 14.99 3.62 -17.74
CA PHE A 130 15.05 2.29 -17.15
C PHE A 130 14.18 1.34 -17.96
N SER A 131 14.79 0.63 -18.94
CA SER A 131 14.13 -0.32 -19.82
C SER A 131 14.92 -1.62 -19.92
N ILE A 132 14.30 -2.70 -20.37
CA ILE A 132 14.92 -4.00 -20.59
C ILE A 132 14.49 -4.53 -21.96
N ASP A 133 15.46 -5.00 -22.76
CA ASP A 133 15.23 -5.43 -24.13
C ASP A 133 14.42 -6.73 -24.22
N ALA A 134 14.54 -7.61 -23.21
CA ALA A 134 13.85 -8.89 -23.18
C ALA A 134 13.30 -9.20 -21.77
N PRO A 135 12.16 -9.92 -21.65
CA PRO A 135 11.53 -10.24 -20.37
C PRO A 135 12.30 -11.32 -19.60
N LYS A 136 13.51 -11.00 -19.13
CA LYS A 136 14.37 -11.89 -18.38
C LYS A 136 14.71 -11.33 -16.99
N THR A 137 14.37 -12.08 -15.95
CA THR A 137 14.64 -11.71 -14.54
C THR A 137 16.13 -11.52 -14.25
N LYS A 138 17.00 -12.33 -14.89
CA LYS A 138 18.46 -12.25 -14.72
C LYS A 138 19.00 -10.89 -15.16
N MET A 139 18.55 -10.38 -16.31
CA MET A 139 18.99 -9.09 -16.84
C MET A 139 18.58 -7.94 -15.91
N LEU A 140 17.35 -7.99 -15.35
CA LEU A 140 16.88 -7.00 -14.38
C LEU A 140 17.73 -7.06 -13.10
N ALA A 141 17.97 -8.25 -12.55
CA ALA A 141 18.76 -8.43 -11.34
C ALA A 141 20.21 -7.93 -11.52
N GLU A 142 20.83 -8.20 -12.66
CA GLU A 142 22.17 -7.69 -12.99
C GLU A 142 22.18 -6.16 -13.11
N LYS A 143 21.14 -5.57 -13.72
CA LYS A 143 21.00 -4.13 -13.86
C LYS A 143 20.83 -3.42 -12.51
N ILE A 144 19.99 -3.95 -11.61
CA ILE A 144 19.80 -3.43 -10.26
C ILE A 144 21.07 -3.53 -9.44
N LYS A 145 21.77 -4.66 -9.51
CA LYS A 145 23.08 -4.84 -8.85
C LYS A 145 24.14 -3.90 -9.42
N GLY A 146 24.12 -3.63 -10.73
CA GLY A 146 25.00 -2.69 -11.39
C GLY A 146 24.81 -1.24 -10.91
N LEU A 147 23.58 -0.88 -10.49
CA LEU A 147 23.28 0.40 -9.83
C LEU A 147 23.72 0.44 -8.35
N GLY A 148 24.17 -0.68 -7.79
CA GLY A 148 24.66 -0.77 -6.40
C GLY A 148 23.60 -1.13 -5.37
N TYR A 149 22.38 -1.51 -5.80
CA TYR A 149 21.31 -1.88 -4.88
C TYR A 149 21.31 -3.41 -4.64
N ASN A 150 21.52 -3.80 -3.37
CA ASN A 150 21.45 -5.20 -2.92
C ASN A 150 20.13 -5.50 -2.18
N ASP A 151 19.44 -4.47 -1.71
CA ASP A 151 18.19 -4.54 -0.97
C ASP A 151 16.97 -4.42 -1.89
N SER A 152 15.79 -4.31 -1.26
CA SER A 152 14.54 -4.12 -1.98
C SER A 152 14.49 -2.77 -2.71
N VAL A 153 14.03 -2.78 -3.96
CA VAL A 153 14.01 -1.61 -4.84
C VAL A 153 12.61 -1.44 -5.46
N LEU A 154 12.11 -0.22 -5.35
CA LEU A 154 10.93 0.23 -6.09
C LEU A 154 11.39 1.00 -7.34
N VAL A 155 10.93 0.58 -8.51
CA VAL A 155 11.21 1.27 -9.77
C VAL A 155 9.95 2.02 -10.22
N LEU A 156 10.07 3.34 -10.38
CA LEU A 156 9.01 4.20 -10.88
C LEU A 156 9.28 4.58 -12.34
N ILE A 157 8.34 4.22 -13.21
CA ILE A 157 8.39 4.51 -14.65
C ILE A 157 7.25 5.43 -15.05
N ASP A 158 7.38 6.11 -16.19
CA ASP A 158 6.33 6.99 -16.69
C ASP A 158 5.16 6.22 -17.31
N GLY A 159 5.44 5.26 -18.19
CA GLY A 159 4.45 4.43 -18.87
C GLY A 159 4.72 2.95 -18.67
N PHE A 160 3.71 2.12 -18.96
CA PHE A 160 3.80 0.66 -18.82
C PHE A 160 4.81 0.06 -19.80
N ASP A 161 5.79 -0.68 -19.25
CA ASP A 161 6.75 -1.50 -20.01
C ASP A 161 6.52 -2.98 -19.67
N GLU A 162 5.99 -3.73 -20.63
CA GLU A 162 5.66 -5.13 -20.46
C GLU A 162 6.89 -5.99 -20.15
N ASN A 163 8.02 -5.74 -20.83
CA ASN A 163 9.25 -6.50 -20.63
C ASN A 163 9.80 -6.30 -19.22
N LEU A 164 9.76 -5.06 -18.74
CA LEU A 164 10.20 -4.72 -17.38
C LEU A 164 9.29 -5.35 -16.33
N TYR A 165 7.96 -5.25 -16.51
CA TYR A 165 6.97 -5.84 -15.60
C TYR A 165 7.12 -7.37 -15.50
N LEU A 166 7.21 -8.07 -16.65
CA LEU A 166 7.40 -9.52 -16.68
C LEU A 166 8.72 -9.96 -16.04
N SER A 167 9.77 -9.15 -16.19
CA SER A 167 11.07 -9.42 -15.55
C SER A 167 11.04 -9.22 -14.05
N ALA A 168 10.25 -8.26 -13.54
CA ALA A 168 10.20 -7.90 -12.13
C ALA A 168 9.28 -8.80 -11.30
N ARG A 169 8.15 -9.28 -11.86
CA ARG A 169 7.08 -9.96 -11.08
C ARG A 169 7.53 -11.19 -10.30
N ASN A 170 8.60 -11.88 -10.72
CA ASN A 170 9.14 -13.05 -10.02
C ASN A 170 10.16 -12.68 -8.94
N LEU A 171 10.60 -11.44 -8.87
CA LEU A 171 11.58 -10.97 -7.89
C LEU A 171 10.84 -10.35 -6.68
N PRO A 172 10.89 -10.98 -5.48
CA PRO A 172 10.15 -10.49 -4.32
C PRO A 172 10.68 -9.15 -3.80
N ASN A 173 11.93 -8.81 -4.12
CA ASN A 173 12.59 -7.59 -3.67
C ASN A 173 12.48 -6.44 -4.68
N VAL A 174 11.83 -6.65 -5.82
CA VAL A 174 11.71 -5.63 -6.86
C VAL A 174 10.24 -5.40 -7.18
N MET A 175 9.83 -4.15 -7.16
CA MET A 175 8.49 -3.74 -7.58
C MET A 175 8.60 -2.65 -8.63
N VAL A 176 7.79 -2.75 -9.67
CA VAL A 176 7.73 -1.75 -10.74
C VAL A 176 6.34 -1.13 -10.73
N LEU A 177 6.28 0.19 -10.67
CA LEU A 177 5.03 0.96 -10.70
C LEU A 177 5.14 2.10 -11.68
N GLU A 178 4.02 2.42 -12.32
CA GLU A 178 3.91 3.68 -13.04
C GLU A 178 3.76 4.84 -12.05
N ALA A 179 4.33 6.00 -12.40
CA ALA A 179 4.31 7.18 -11.54
C ALA A 179 2.90 7.62 -11.13
N GLN A 180 1.92 7.47 -12.02
CA GLN A 180 0.52 7.79 -11.72
C GLN A 180 -0.14 6.87 -10.69
N TYR A 181 0.37 5.65 -10.53
CA TYR A 181 -0.12 4.66 -9.55
C TYR A 181 0.81 4.52 -8.33
N ALA A 182 1.75 5.45 -8.17
CA ALA A 182 2.62 5.47 -7.00
C ALA A 182 1.78 5.56 -5.72
N ASP A 183 1.90 4.57 -4.85
CA ASP A 183 1.14 4.47 -3.61
C ASP A 183 2.00 4.78 -2.38
N PRO A 184 1.40 5.33 -1.31
CA PRO A 184 2.13 5.73 -0.12
C PRO A 184 2.78 4.55 0.60
N VAL A 185 2.17 3.36 0.54
CA VAL A 185 2.66 2.16 1.21
C VAL A 185 3.95 1.66 0.56
N SER A 186 3.98 1.54 -0.77
CA SER A 186 5.17 1.11 -1.51
C SER A 186 6.32 2.10 -1.35
N LEU A 187 6.05 3.41 -1.43
CA LEU A 187 7.09 4.43 -1.23
C LEU A 187 7.75 4.37 0.15
N VAL A 188 6.97 4.12 1.20
CA VAL A 188 7.50 3.99 2.56
C VAL A 188 8.20 2.65 2.77
N ARG A 189 7.64 1.56 2.22
CA ARG A 189 8.11 0.19 2.41
C ARG A 189 9.50 -0.06 1.83
N PHE A 190 9.74 0.41 0.60
CA PHE A 190 10.99 0.14 -0.11
C PHE A 190 12.12 1.07 0.37
N PRO A 191 13.27 0.51 0.80
CA PRO A 191 14.42 1.32 1.24
C PRO A 191 15.03 2.13 0.10
N ASN A 192 14.96 1.63 -1.14
CA ASN A 192 15.48 2.30 -2.31
C ASN A 192 14.38 2.52 -3.34
N VAL A 193 14.27 3.74 -3.85
CA VAL A 193 13.33 4.12 -4.91
C VAL A 193 14.13 4.65 -6.08
N VAL A 194 13.97 4.03 -7.24
CA VAL A 194 14.60 4.44 -8.49
C VAL A 194 13.51 4.99 -9.41
N ALA A 195 13.57 6.24 -9.76
CA ALA A 195 12.59 6.88 -10.64
C ALA A 195 13.24 7.28 -11.97
N THR A 196 12.53 7.11 -13.08
CA THR A 196 12.97 7.70 -14.35
C THR A 196 12.72 9.21 -14.34
N LYS A 197 13.50 9.94 -15.11
CA LYS A 197 13.33 11.40 -15.28
C LYS A 197 11.92 11.79 -15.71
N ALA A 198 11.30 11.00 -16.59
CA ALA A 198 9.92 11.19 -17.03
C ALA A 198 8.92 10.92 -15.88
N ALA A 199 9.13 9.85 -15.09
CA ALA A 199 8.30 9.53 -13.94
C ALA A 199 8.30 10.64 -12.87
N VAL A 200 9.47 11.26 -12.61
CA VAL A 200 9.56 12.38 -11.65
C VAL A 200 8.73 13.57 -12.12
N LYS A 201 8.80 13.95 -13.41
CA LYS A 201 7.96 15.02 -13.95
C LYS A 201 6.47 14.71 -13.85
N LYS A 202 6.09 13.47 -14.11
CA LYS A 202 4.69 13.03 -14.00
C LYS A 202 4.19 13.05 -12.55
N LEU A 203 5.04 12.70 -11.58
CA LEU A 203 4.73 12.85 -10.16
C LEU A 203 4.50 14.33 -9.78
N GLU A 204 5.29 15.26 -10.32
CA GLU A 204 5.08 16.70 -10.10
C GLU A 204 3.71 17.14 -10.64
N GLU A 205 3.33 16.74 -11.85
CA GLU A 205 2.05 17.08 -12.45
C GLU A 205 0.85 16.53 -11.65
N VAL A 206 0.93 15.30 -11.18
CA VAL A 206 -0.14 14.64 -10.40
C VAL A 206 -0.29 15.27 -9.01
N LEU A 207 0.81 15.72 -8.41
CA LEU A 207 0.84 16.25 -7.05
C LEU A 207 0.75 17.79 -6.98
N ALA A 208 0.77 18.46 -8.10
CA ALA A 208 0.61 19.92 -8.18
C ALA A 208 -0.75 20.42 -7.66
#